data_8fce1980d025274fc87c5888af567c94
#
_entry.id   8fce1980d025274fc87c5888af567c94
#
_cell.length_a   1.000
_cell.length_b   1.000
_cell.length_c   1.000
_cell.angle_alpha   90.00
_cell.angle_beta   90.00
_cell.angle_gamma   90.00
#
_symmetry.space_group_name_H-M   'P 1'
#
loop_
_entity.id
_entity.type
_entity.pdbx_description
1 polymer ?
#
loop_
_entity_poly.entity_id
_entity_poly.type
_entity_poly.pdbx_seq_one_letter_code
_entity_poly.pdbx_strand_id
1 'polypeptide(L)'
;KYLSNDLKKKIYLDIKKIKSKKKNFSNLEFKKIPNILGVLNLTPDSFSDGGKFNTKKKGINHAIKLYKEGADLIDVGGESTRPGSKEVNKEDEWNRINDILKSIVKKIPISLDTRKSEIMKNGIKVGVKLINDVSGLSFDPETINILKKYKIPFVIQHTLGTPENMQKNPKYKNELLDIYDFFEEKIKLLRSKGIKHNNIILDPGIGFGKKLKHNMNLIRRVSIFHSLGFPILVGNSRKRFIKDITKKNDSLTRIGGTISSSLYLMTQGVQILRIHDVNEVMQAIKVFKEITNK
;
A
#
# COMPACT_ATOMS: atom_id res chain seq x y z
N LYS A 1 -9.15 -1.21 39.82
CA LYS A 1 -8.17 -0.10 39.69
C LYS A 1 -8.73 0.92 38.72
N TYR A 2 -8.98 2.14 39.18
CA TYR A 2 -9.49 3.24 38.34
C TYR A 2 -8.39 3.78 37.44
N LEU A 3 -8.71 4.02 36.17
CA LEU A 3 -7.80 4.66 35.21
C LEU A 3 -7.55 6.12 35.62
N SER A 4 -6.31 6.60 35.46
CA SER A 4 -6.00 8.03 35.65
C SER A 4 -6.81 8.91 34.70
N ASN A 5 -7.05 10.17 35.06
CA ASN A 5 -7.78 11.10 34.22
C ASN A 5 -7.10 11.32 32.87
N ASP A 6 -5.76 11.37 32.83
CA ASP A 6 -5.00 11.51 31.59
C ASP A 6 -5.17 10.30 30.67
N LEU A 7 -5.18 9.10 31.23
CA LEU A 7 -5.43 7.87 30.46
C LEU A 7 -6.84 7.82 29.91
N LYS A 8 -7.86 8.21 30.71
CA LYS A 8 -9.23 8.34 30.23
C LYS A 8 -9.35 9.32 29.06
N LYS A 9 -8.71 10.50 29.18
CA LYS A 9 -8.68 11.51 28.13
C LYS A 9 -8.04 10.99 26.85
N LYS A 10 -6.90 10.27 26.97
CA LYS A 10 -6.21 9.65 25.82
C LYS A 10 -7.10 8.61 25.15
N ILE A 11 -7.70 7.71 25.89
CA ILE A 11 -8.64 6.70 25.37
C ILE A 11 -9.81 7.35 24.62
N TYR A 12 -10.40 8.38 25.20
CA TYR A 12 -11.49 9.14 24.54
C TYR A 12 -11.04 9.74 23.20
N LEU A 13 -9.86 10.34 23.15
CA LEU A 13 -9.31 10.92 21.92
C LEU A 13 -9.03 9.85 20.86
N ASP A 14 -8.52 8.70 21.25
CA ASP A 14 -8.25 7.59 20.34
C ASP A 14 -9.55 7.00 19.78
N ILE A 15 -10.57 6.81 20.61
CA ILE A 15 -11.91 6.40 20.15
C ILE A 15 -12.49 7.43 19.16
N LYS A 16 -12.34 8.73 19.43
CA LYS A 16 -12.77 9.79 18.51
C LYS A 16 -12.06 9.71 17.16
N LYS A 17 -10.74 9.45 17.14
CA LYS A 17 -9.95 9.26 15.92
C LYS A 17 -10.41 8.01 15.15
N ILE A 18 -10.61 6.88 15.83
CA ILE A 18 -11.10 5.63 15.23
C ILE A 18 -12.46 5.86 14.53
N LYS A 19 -13.38 6.53 15.22
CA LYS A 19 -14.74 6.83 14.72
C LYS A 19 -14.78 7.97 13.68
N SER A 20 -13.68 8.70 13.48
CA SER A 20 -13.69 9.83 12.55
C SER A 20 -13.88 9.36 11.11
N LYS A 21 -14.74 10.08 10.36
CA LYS A 21 -14.94 9.83 8.94
C LYS A 21 -13.66 10.16 8.19
N LYS A 22 -13.18 9.21 7.39
CA LYS A 22 -12.08 9.44 6.45
C LYS A 22 -12.65 10.09 5.20
N LYS A 23 -11.96 11.11 4.68
CA LYS A 23 -12.40 11.79 3.46
C LYS A 23 -12.10 10.93 2.25
N ASN A 24 -13.15 10.58 1.49
CA ASN A 24 -13.01 9.88 0.22
C ASN A 24 -12.20 10.71 -0.78
N PHE A 25 -11.47 10.05 -1.66
CA PHE A 25 -10.80 10.67 -2.80
C PHE A 25 -10.74 9.70 -3.97
N SER A 26 -10.80 10.24 -5.21
CA SER A 26 -10.90 9.42 -6.41
C SER A 26 -12.02 8.39 -6.26
N ASN A 27 -11.75 7.12 -6.54
CA ASN A 27 -12.68 6.00 -6.38
C ASN A 27 -12.60 5.31 -5.00
N LEU A 28 -11.77 5.81 -4.07
CA LEU A 28 -11.68 5.25 -2.73
C LEU A 28 -12.79 5.79 -1.84
N GLU A 29 -13.68 4.90 -1.45
CA GLU A 29 -14.81 5.17 -0.57
C GLU A 29 -14.61 4.48 0.78
N PHE A 30 -14.14 5.20 1.79
CA PHE A 30 -13.77 4.61 3.08
C PHE A 30 -14.95 4.14 3.95
N LYS A 31 -16.18 4.32 3.51
CA LYS A 31 -17.34 3.64 4.09
C LYS A 31 -17.53 2.23 3.53
N LYS A 32 -17.11 2.00 2.28
CA LYS A 32 -17.19 0.73 1.56
C LYS A 32 -15.85 0.02 1.63
N ILE A 33 -15.59 -0.64 2.72
CA ILE A 33 -14.32 -1.34 2.96
C ILE A 33 -14.41 -2.84 2.66
N PRO A 34 -13.28 -3.44 2.22
CA PRO A 34 -12.06 -2.78 1.75
C PRO A 34 -12.21 -2.23 0.32
N ASN A 35 -11.43 -1.18 0.01
CA ASN A 35 -11.15 -0.79 -1.36
C ASN A 35 -9.96 -1.61 -1.89
N ILE A 36 -9.89 -1.84 -3.20
CA ILE A 36 -8.85 -2.65 -3.84
C ILE A 36 -7.91 -1.79 -4.67
N LEU A 37 -6.63 -1.86 -4.35
CA LEU A 37 -5.53 -1.30 -5.11
C LEU A 37 -4.90 -2.44 -5.95
N GLY A 38 -5.25 -2.53 -7.23
CA GLY A 38 -4.78 -3.58 -8.13
C GLY A 38 -3.33 -3.34 -8.56
N VAL A 39 -2.46 -4.34 -8.44
CA VAL A 39 -1.01 -4.20 -8.67
C VAL A 39 -0.65 -4.40 -10.13
N LEU A 40 -0.01 -3.40 -10.74
CA LEU A 40 0.59 -3.46 -12.07
C LEU A 40 2.09 -3.15 -12.02
N ASN A 41 2.92 -4.18 -11.92
CA ASN A 41 4.37 -4.05 -11.98
C ASN A 41 4.86 -4.10 -13.43
N LEU A 42 5.57 -3.04 -13.86
CA LEU A 42 6.13 -2.89 -15.21
C LEU A 42 7.65 -3.07 -15.18
N THR A 43 8.09 -4.19 -14.58
CA THR A 43 9.49 -4.58 -14.54
C THR A 43 9.81 -5.58 -15.66
N PRO A 44 11.08 -5.67 -16.11
CA PRO A 44 11.47 -6.61 -17.18
C PRO A 44 11.01 -8.05 -16.92
N ASP A 45 11.10 -8.51 -15.68
CA ASP A 45 10.71 -9.86 -15.28
C ASP A 45 9.18 -10.10 -15.31
N SER A 46 8.39 -9.03 -15.31
CA SER A 46 6.93 -9.14 -15.29
C SER A 46 6.33 -9.45 -16.68
N PHE A 47 7.11 -9.27 -17.75
CA PHE A 47 6.65 -9.40 -19.14
C PHE A 47 7.72 -10.05 -20.05
N SER A 48 8.48 -11.00 -19.56
CA SER A 48 9.69 -11.57 -20.18
C SER A 48 9.52 -12.20 -21.58
N ASP A 49 8.28 -12.40 -22.07
CA ASP A 49 8.03 -13.17 -23.29
C ASP A 49 7.76 -12.34 -24.57
N GLY A 50 8.12 -11.05 -24.61
CA GLY A 50 7.85 -10.25 -25.81
C GLY A 50 8.48 -8.86 -25.86
N GLY A 51 8.94 -8.46 -27.04
CA GLY A 51 9.62 -7.19 -27.30
C GLY A 51 8.86 -5.94 -26.83
N LYS A 52 9.52 -4.77 -26.79
CA LYS A 52 9.04 -3.50 -26.20
C LYS A 52 7.60 -3.09 -26.54
N PHE A 53 7.14 -3.29 -27.77
CA PHE A 53 5.77 -2.96 -28.20
C PHE A 53 4.71 -3.89 -27.59
N ASN A 54 5.03 -5.17 -27.42
CA ASN A 54 4.13 -6.13 -26.83
C ASN A 54 3.95 -5.90 -25.34
N THR A 55 4.97 -5.36 -24.66
CA THR A 55 4.98 -5.02 -23.23
C THR A 55 4.02 -3.86 -22.92
N LYS A 56 3.98 -2.81 -23.74
CA LYS A 56 3.06 -1.68 -23.57
C LYS A 56 1.60 -2.12 -23.70
N LYS A 57 1.26 -2.85 -24.76
CA LYS A 57 -0.10 -3.36 -24.98
C LYS A 57 -0.53 -4.33 -23.88
N LYS A 58 0.35 -5.23 -23.47
CA LYS A 58 0.11 -6.15 -22.34
C LYS A 58 -0.15 -5.39 -21.04
N GLY A 59 0.66 -4.37 -20.71
CA GLY A 59 0.49 -3.54 -19.52
C GLY A 59 -0.85 -2.79 -19.50
N ILE A 60 -1.22 -2.14 -20.63
CA ILE A 60 -2.51 -1.44 -20.76
C ILE A 60 -3.67 -2.43 -20.59
N ASN A 61 -3.64 -3.58 -21.29
CA ASN A 61 -4.69 -4.57 -21.21
C ASN A 61 -4.82 -5.15 -19.78
N HIS A 62 -3.70 -5.37 -19.10
CA HIS A 62 -3.70 -5.85 -17.72
C HIS A 62 -4.29 -4.80 -16.76
N ALA A 63 -3.94 -3.51 -16.90
CA ALA A 63 -4.56 -2.45 -16.12
C ALA A 63 -6.09 -2.42 -16.31
N ILE A 64 -6.56 -2.50 -17.56
CA ILE A 64 -7.99 -2.52 -17.90
C ILE A 64 -8.66 -3.77 -17.29
N LYS A 65 -8.00 -4.93 -17.37
CA LYS A 65 -8.49 -6.17 -16.78
C LYS A 65 -8.69 -6.02 -15.27
N LEU A 66 -7.66 -5.62 -14.52
CA LEU A 66 -7.73 -5.43 -13.08
C LEU A 66 -8.86 -4.46 -12.68
N TYR A 67 -9.02 -3.37 -13.43
CA TYR A 67 -10.08 -2.38 -13.17
C TYR A 67 -11.47 -2.97 -13.41
N LYS A 68 -11.67 -3.73 -14.50
CA LYS A 68 -12.93 -4.44 -14.77
C LYS A 68 -13.23 -5.53 -13.75
N GLU A 69 -12.22 -6.15 -13.16
CA GLU A 69 -12.34 -7.16 -12.11
C GLU A 69 -12.71 -6.58 -10.75
N GLY A 70 -12.73 -5.24 -10.61
CA GLY A 70 -13.22 -4.54 -9.42
C GLY A 70 -12.14 -3.82 -8.61
N ALA A 71 -10.95 -3.58 -9.16
CA ALA A 71 -10.00 -2.67 -8.51
C ALA A 71 -10.53 -1.22 -8.54
N ASP A 72 -10.43 -0.52 -7.42
CA ASP A 72 -10.84 0.88 -7.31
C ASP A 72 -9.77 1.83 -7.88
N LEU A 73 -8.49 1.47 -7.73
CA LEU A 73 -7.32 2.10 -8.36
C LEU A 73 -6.35 1.04 -8.88
N ILE A 74 -5.55 1.39 -9.87
CA ILE A 74 -4.42 0.57 -10.32
C ILE A 74 -3.12 1.19 -9.84
N ASP A 75 -2.30 0.40 -9.13
CA ASP A 75 -1.00 0.81 -8.59
C ASP A 75 0.11 0.43 -9.57
N VAL A 76 0.62 1.44 -10.27
CA VAL A 76 1.60 1.27 -11.35
C VAL A 76 3.00 1.53 -10.82
N GLY A 77 3.89 0.54 -10.94
CA GLY A 77 5.29 0.65 -10.53
C GLY A 77 6.26 0.25 -11.64
N GLY A 78 7.32 1.04 -11.84
CA GLY A 78 8.42 0.78 -12.80
C GLY A 78 9.67 0.19 -12.14
N GLU A 79 9.76 0.22 -10.81
CA GLU A 79 10.86 -0.33 -10.03
C GLU A 79 10.38 -1.50 -9.18
N SER A 80 11.16 -2.58 -9.12
CA SER A 80 10.84 -3.69 -8.21
C SER A 80 11.26 -3.33 -6.78
N THR A 81 10.33 -3.47 -5.86
CA THR A 81 10.58 -3.29 -4.42
C THR A 81 10.68 -4.63 -3.67
N ARG A 82 10.80 -5.75 -4.41
CA ARG A 82 10.99 -7.09 -3.82
C ARG A 82 12.32 -7.17 -3.08
N PRO A 83 12.43 -8.01 -2.03
CA PRO A 83 13.70 -8.25 -1.37
C PRO A 83 14.81 -8.66 -2.36
N GLY A 84 15.95 -7.96 -2.29
CA GLY A 84 17.10 -8.21 -3.17
C GLY A 84 17.05 -7.50 -4.53
N SER A 85 16.00 -6.73 -4.82
CA SER A 85 15.97 -5.94 -6.05
C SER A 85 16.96 -4.78 -6.01
N LYS A 86 17.61 -4.53 -7.16
CA LYS A 86 18.50 -3.39 -7.37
C LYS A 86 17.70 -2.13 -7.67
N GLU A 87 18.29 -1.00 -7.32
CA GLU A 87 17.75 0.30 -7.69
C GLU A 87 17.75 0.50 -9.21
N VAL A 88 16.69 1.12 -9.71
CA VAL A 88 16.56 1.53 -11.12
C VAL A 88 16.77 3.04 -11.18
N ASN A 89 17.51 3.55 -12.17
CA ASN A 89 17.65 4.99 -12.34
C ASN A 89 16.29 5.64 -12.73
N LYS A 90 16.18 6.96 -12.56
CA LYS A 90 14.93 7.71 -12.77
C LYS A 90 14.44 7.64 -14.22
N GLU A 91 15.35 7.71 -15.17
CA GLU A 91 15.02 7.70 -16.60
C GLU A 91 14.44 6.34 -17.03
N ASP A 92 15.08 5.26 -16.65
CA ASP A 92 14.60 3.90 -16.92
C ASP A 92 13.25 3.63 -16.25
N GLU A 93 13.08 4.02 -14.97
CA GLU A 93 11.81 3.88 -14.29
C GLU A 93 10.69 4.64 -15.00
N TRP A 94 10.94 5.90 -15.39
CA TRP A 94 9.97 6.70 -16.10
C TRP A 94 9.64 6.13 -17.48
N ASN A 95 10.64 5.69 -18.23
CA ASN A 95 10.45 5.09 -19.55
C ASN A 95 9.60 3.81 -19.53
N ARG A 96 9.67 3.02 -18.43
CA ARG A 96 8.84 1.83 -18.28
C ARG A 96 7.35 2.14 -18.10
N ILE A 97 7.02 3.27 -17.44
CA ILE A 97 5.64 3.57 -17.00
C ILE A 97 4.96 4.67 -17.81
N ASN A 98 5.70 5.65 -18.32
CA ASN A 98 5.17 6.89 -18.91
C ASN A 98 4.09 6.66 -19.98
N ASP A 99 4.39 5.84 -20.97
CA ASP A 99 3.48 5.58 -22.10
C ASP A 99 2.20 4.86 -21.67
N ILE A 100 2.32 3.95 -20.70
CA ILE A 100 1.19 3.22 -20.15
C ILE A 100 0.33 4.18 -19.33
N LEU A 101 0.94 4.99 -18.45
CA LEU A 101 0.24 6.00 -17.66
C LEU A 101 -0.56 6.95 -18.57
N LYS A 102 0.06 7.53 -19.59
CA LYS A 102 -0.62 8.43 -20.55
C LYS A 102 -1.82 7.77 -21.23
N SER A 103 -1.74 6.47 -21.49
CA SER A 103 -2.79 5.73 -22.20
C SER A 103 -4.00 5.42 -21.31
N ILE A 104 -3.82 5.25 -20.00
CA ILE A 104 -4.87 4.76 -19.10
C ILE A 104 -5.39 5.79 -18.10
N VAL A 105 -4.61 6.81 -17.72
CA VAL A 105 -4.91 7.73 -16.60
C VAL A 105 -6.21 8.53 -16.77
N LYS A 106 -6.67 8.75 -17.99
CA LYS A 106 -7.96 9.43 -18.28
C LYS A 106 -9.18 8.52 -18.06
N LYS A 107 -8.97 7.19 -18.06
CA LYS A 107 -10.03 6.17 -18.00
C LYS A 107 -10.05 5.41 -16.70
N ILE A 108 -8.89 5.27 -16.07
CA ILE A 108 -8.70 4.45 -14.86
C ILE A 108 -7.99 5.31 -13.82
N PRO A 109 -8.49 5.39 -12.58
CA PRO A 109 -7.78 6.05 -11.48
C PRO A 109 -6.48 5.30 -11.16
N ILE A 110 -5.38 6.04 -11.09
CA ILE A 110 -4.03 5.48 -10.94
C ILE A 110 -3.40 5.90 -9.62
N SER A 111 -2.81 4.94 -8.93
CA SER A 111 -1.77 5.10 -7.92
C SER A 111 -0.40 4.90 -8.58
N LEU A 112 0.59 5.67 -8.18
CA LEU A 112 1.96 5.55 -8.67
C LEU A 112 2.87 5.04 -7.56
N ASP A 113 3.38 3.80 -7.73
CA ASP A 113 4.35 3.16 -6.81
C ASP A 113 5.76 3.61 -7.20
N THR A 114 6.28 4.57 -6.45
CA THR A 114 7.64 5.09 -6.61
C THR A 114 8.13 5.77 -5.34
N ARG A 115 9.44 5.76 -5.12
CA ARG A 115 10.13 6.45 -4.03
C ARG A 115 10.91 7.69 -4.48
N LYS A 116 10.86 8.03 -5.79
CA LYS A 116 11.62 9.14 -6.40
C LYS A 116 10.73 10.34 -6.66
N SER A 117 11.06 11.48 -6.09
CA SER A 117 10.28 12.73 -6.15
C SER A 117 10.06 13.22 -7.58
N GLU A 118 11.03 13.05 -8.45
CA GLU A 118 10.93 13.44 -9.87
C GLU A 118 9.88 12.59 -10.60
N ILE A 119 9.87 11.27 -10.38
CA ILE A 119 8.86 10.36 -10.93
C ILE A 119 7.48 10.71 -10.38
N MET A 120 7.37 10.99 -9.07
CA MET A 120 6.12 11.49 -8.47
C MET A 120 5.62 12.74 -9.17
N LYS A 121 6.50 13.75 -9.36
CA LYS A 121 6.18 15.01 -10.04
C LYS A 121 5.67 14.76 -11.46
N ASN A 122 6.33 13.90 -12.22
CA ASN A 122 5.95 13.57 -13.59
C ASN A 122 4.61 12.82 -13.65
N GLY A 123 4.41 11.83 -12.79
CA GLY A 123 3.14 11.10 -12.68
C GLY A 123 1.97 12.02 -12.30
N ILE A 124 2.17 12.93 -11.34
CA ILE A 124 1.14 13.91 -10.95
C ILE A 124 0.74 14.79 -12.12
N LYS A 125 1.71 15.27 -12.92
CA LYS A 125 1.43 16.06 -14.13
C LYS A 125 0.65 15.27 -15.19
N VAL A 126 0.87 13.97 -15.29
CA VAL A 126 0.10 13.09 -16.18
C VAL A 126 -1.31 12.85 -15.66
N GLY A 127 -1.56 12.97 -14.35
CA GLY A 127 -2.89 12.91 -13.74
C GLY A 127 -3.12 11.75 -12.77
N VAL A 128 -2.07 11.13 -12.22
CA VAL A 128 -2.22 10.11 -11.16
C VAL A 128 -2.94 10.69 -9.95
N LYS A 129 -3.63 9.86 -9.18
CA LYS A 129 -4.52 10.26 -8.09
C LYS A 129 -3.96 9.97 -6.70
N LEU A 130 -2.99 9.07 -6.61
CA LEU A 130 -2.35 8.63 -5.36
C LEU A 130 -0.86 8.41 -5.61
N ILE A 131 -0.03 8.71 -4.63
CA ILE A 131 1.38 8.29 -4.59
C ILE A 131 1.51 7.19 -3.55
N ASN A 132 2.15 6.07 -3.92
CA ASN A 132 2.48 4.98 -3.02
C ASN A 132 4.00 4.95 -2.83
N ASP A 133 4.50 5.47 -1.68
CA ASP A 133 5.93 5.50 -1.38
C ASP A 133 6.28 4.42 -0.36
N VAL A 134 6.85 3.34 -0.87
CA VAL A 134 7.27 2.18 -0.06
C VAL A 134 8.51 2.46 0.80
N SER A 135 9.20 3.60 0.60
CA SER A 135 10.35 4.00 1.42
C SER A 135 9.96 4.72 2.72
N GLY A 136 8.67 5.02 2.90
CA GLY A 136 8.21 5.83 4.04
C GLY A 136 8.76 7.25 4.03
N LEU A 137 8.94 7.85 2.85
CA LEU A 137 9.48 9.18 2.62
C LEU A 137 10.94 9.35 3.07
N SER A 138 11.72 8.26 3.06
CA SER A 138 13.13 8.31 3.51
C SER A 138 14.14 8.26 2.37
N PHE A 139 13.71 7.94 1.15
CA PHE A 139 14.61 7.75 0.02
C PHE A 139 15.02 9.06 -0.65
N ASP A 140 14.06 9.94 -0.93
CA ASP A 140 14.32 11.19 -1.66
C ASP A 140 13.87 12.39 -0.79
N PRO A 141 14.79 13.28 -0.39
CA PRO A 141 14.50 14.41 0.49
C PRO A 141 13.49 15.40 -0.11
N GLU A 142 13.37 15.48 -1.44
CA GLU A 142 12.42 16.37 -2.12
C GLU A 142 10.98 15.85 -2.11
N THR A 143 10.75 14.59 -1.71
CA THR A 143 9.41 13.97 -1.71
C THR A 143 8.39 14.81 -0.94
N ILE A 144 8.72 15.27 0.26
CA ILE A 144 7.79 16.07 1.09
C ILE A 144 7.42 17.40 0.40
N ASN A 145 8.37 18.05 -0.27
CA ASN A 145 8.15 19.30 -1.00
C ASN A 145 7.20 19.09 -2.18
N ILE A 146 7.36 18.00 -2.93
CA ILE A 146 6.45 17.62 -4.03
C ILE A 146 5.05 17.34 -3.50
N LEU A 147 4.90 16.49 -2.48
CA LEU A 147 3.61 16.16 -1.89
C LEU A 147 2.86 17.38 -1.34
N LYS A 148 3.59 18.30 -0.68
CA LYS A 148 3.05 19.57 -0.18
C LYS A 148 2.58 20.47 -1.33
N LYS A 149 3.41 20.64 -2.37
CA LYS A 149 3.13 21.50 -3.53
C LYS A 149 1.86 21.05 -4.27
N TYR A 150 1.76 19.77 -4.57
CA TYR A 150 0.66 19.22 -5.36
C TYR A 150 -0.57 18.82 -4.55
N LYS A 151 -0.47 18.78 -3.22
CA LYS A 151 -1.57 18.42 -2.29
C LYS A 151 -2.23 17.08 -2.64
N ILE A 152 -1.48 16.15 -3.23
CA ILE A 152 -1.96 14.83 -3.60
C ILE A 152 -2.00 13.89 -2.39
N PRO A 153 -2.97 12.96 -2.29
CA PRO A 153 -2.94 11.88 -1.32
C PRO A 153 -1.76 10.94 -1.55
N PHE A 154 -1.22 10.39 -0.46
CA PHE A 154 -0.07 9.47 -0.54
C PHE A 154 -0.05 8.47 0.61
N VAL A 155 0.61 7.34 0.36
CA VAL A 155 0.83 6.27 1.33
C VAL A 155 2.22 6.43 1.95
N ILE A 156 2.29 6.29 3.27
CA ILE A 156 3.55 6.16 4.01
C ILE A 156 3.66 4.70 4.42
N GLN A 157 4.62 3.97 3.85
CA GLN A 157 4.86 2.60 4.24
C GLN A 157 6.01 2.51 5.26
N HIS A 158 5.81 1.72 6.32
CA HIS A 158 6.91 1.36 7.21
C HIS A 158 7.79 0.29 6.59
N THR A 159 9.06 0.63 6.40
CA THR A 159 10.11 -0.29 5.92
C THR A 159 11.33 -0.19 6.82
N LEU A 160 11.93 -1.31 7.20
CA LEU A 160 13.21 -1.36 7.90
C LEU A 160 14.32 -1.70 6.90
N GLY A 161 15.20 -0.72 6.61
CA GLY A 161 16.23 -0.85 5.59
C GLY A 161 15.75 -0.58 4.16
N THR A 162 16.53 -1.01 3.18
CA THR A 162 16.25 -0.88 1.74
C THR A 162 15.81 -2.22 1.14
N PRO A 163 15.22 -2.25 -0.07
CA PRO A 163 14.92 -3.52 -0.73
C PRO A 163 16.09 -4.52 -0.77
N GLU A 164 17.32 -4.03 -0.92
CA GLU A 164 18.53 -4.86 -0.97
C GLU A 164 18.85 -5.54 0.36
N ASN A 165 18.61 -4.88 1.49
CA ASN A 165 19.08 -5.33 2.80
C ASN A 165 17.98 -5.56 3.85
N MET A 166 16.72 -5.17 3.59
CA MET A 166 15.63 -5.17 4.56
C MET A 166 15.35 -6.54 5.21
N GLN A 167 15.75 -7.64 4.57
CA GLN A 167 15.59 -9.00 5.13
C GLN A 167 16.83 -9.50 5.89
N LYS A 168 17.92 -8.71 5.95
CA LYS A 168 19.11 -9.07 6.71
C LYS A 168 18.86 -8.83 8.21
N ASN A 169 18.32 -9.85 8.87
CA ASN A 169 18.09 -9.90 10.32
C ASN A 169 17.32 -8.71 10.93
N PRO A 170 16.09 -8.41 10.46
CA PRO A 170 15.30 -7.33 11.03
C PRO A 170 15.03 -7.58 12.52
N LYS A 171 15.30 -6.55 13.36
CA LYS A 171 15.12 -6.59 14.81
C LYS A 171 14.11 -5.52 15.21
N TYR A 172 13.20 -5.88 16.13
CA TYR A 172 12.22 -5.01 16.78
C TYR A 172 12.26 -5.27 18.27
N LYS A 173 12.07 -4.26 19.10
CA LYS A 173 11.76 -4.42 20.53
C LYS A 173 10.33 -4.95 20.66
N ASN A 174 9.41 -4.26 20.01
CA ASN A 174 8.02 -4.65 19.83
C ASN A 174 7.54 -4.08 18.49
N GLU A 175 7.37 -4.94 17.47
CA GLU A 175 7.08 -4.49 16.12
C GLU A 175 5.79 -3.67 15.99
N LEU A 176 4.79 -3.90 16.84
CA LEU A 176 3.55 -3.10 16.83
C LEU A 176 3.80 -1.69 17.34
N LEU A 177 4.50 -1.57 18.47
CA LEU A 177 4.79 -0.26 19.07
C LEU A 177 5.84 0.49 18.28
N ASP A 178 6.92 -0.18 17.84
CA ASP A 178 7.99 0.45 17.05
C ASP A 178 7.43 1.05 15.75
N ILE A 179 6.47 0.36 15.09
CA ILE A 179 5.81 0.86 13.87
C ILE A 179 4.77 1.94 14.20
N TYR A 180 4.10 1.83 15.33
CA TYR A 180 3.18 2.87 15.80
C TYR A 180 3.92 4.19 16.03
N ASP A 181 5.04 4.14 16.76
CA ASP A 181 5.89 5.29 17.06
C ASP A 181 6.46 5.91 15.77
N PHE A 182 6.93 5.07 14.84
CA PHE A 182 7.34 5.53 13.51
C PHE A 182 6.25 6.35 12.81
N PHE A 183 5.00 5.88 12.84
CA PHE A 183 3.91 6.64 12.24
C PHE A 183 3.61 7.93 13.00
N GLU A 184 3.61 7.93 14.33
CA GLU A 184 3.40 9.16 15.11
C GLU A 184 4.46 10.23 14.77
N GLU A 185 5.73 9.84 14.71
CA GLU A 185 6.83 10.74 14.34
C GLU A 185 6.67 11.28 12.91
N LYS A 186 6.39 10.40 11.94
CA LYS A 186 6.18 10.81 10.54
C LYS A 186 4.98 11.73 10.40
N ILE A 187 3.86 11.41 11.04
CA ILE A 187 2.65 12.24 11.02
C ILE A 187 2.95 13.63 11.62
N LYS A 188 3.64 13.69 12.78
CA LYS A 188 4.03 14.95 13.42
C LYS A 188 4.90 15.80 12.48
N LEU A 189 5.92 15.19 11.87
CA LEU A 189 6.78 15.86 10.88
C LEU A 189 5.98 16.39 9.69
N LEU A 190 5.13 15.58 9.08
CA LEU A 190 4.34 15.97 7.91
C LEU A 190 3.35 17.09 8.23
N ARG A 191 2.71 17.01 9.39
CA ARG A 191 1.78 18.06 9.85
C ARG A 191 2.51 19.39 10.12
N SER A 192 3.71 19.36 10.71
CA SER A 192 4.54 20.56 10.90
C SER A 192 5.00 21.19 9.59
N LYS A 193 5.17 20.38 8.54
CA LYS A 193 5.47 20.87 7.18
C LYS A 193 4.23 21.33 6.39
N GLY A 194 3.02 21.29 6.98
CA GLY A 194 1.78 21.77 6.38
C GLY A 194 1.05 20.74 5.47
N ILE A 195 1.44 19.48 5.51
CA ILE A 195 0.70 18.41 4.83
C ILE A 195 -0.67 18.24 5.49
N LYS A 196 -1.73 18.16 4.68
CA LYS A 196 -3.09 17.99 5.20
C LYS A 196 -3.32 16.57 5.73
N HIS A 197 -4.07 16.44 6.83
CA HIS A 197 -4.43 15.15 7.43
C HIS A 197 -5.04 14.18 6.39
N ASN A 198 -5.99 14.65 5.60
CA ASN A 198 -6.72 13.83 4.63
C ASN A 198 -5.88 13.32 3.44
N ASN A 199 -4.63 13.74 3.32
CA ASN A 199 -3.73 13.28 2.26
C ASN A 199 -2.85 12.10 2.69
N ILE A 200 -2.92 11.67 3.96
CA ILE A 200 -2.02 10.66 4.52
C ILE A 200 -2.77 9.32 4.65
N ILE A 201 -2.15 8.25 4.15
CA ILE A 201 -2.56 6.86 4.31
C ILE A 201 -1.39 6.10 4.91
N LEU A 202 -1.62 5.17 5.82
CA LEU A 202 -0.57 4.42 6.52
C LEU A 202 -0.54 2.97 6.03
N ASP A 203 0.67 2.45 5.75
CA ASP A 203 0.88 1.03 5.47
C ASP A 203 1.91 0.45 6.44
N PRO A 204 1.56 -0.50 7.31
CA PRO A 204 2.51 -1.14 8.24
C PRO A 204 3.58 -1.98 7.53
N GLY A 205 3.52 -2.15 6.22
CA GLY A 205 4.58 -2.74 5.41
C GLY A 205 4.79 -4.23 5.64
N ILE A 206 3.73 -5.05 5.51
CA ILE A 206 3.83 -6.50 5.58
C ILE A 206 4.90 -7.02 4.59
N GLY A 207 5.88 -7.77 5.09
CA GLY A 207 6.96 -8.35 4.28
C GLY A 207 8.17 -7.43 4.06
N PHE A 208 8.13 -6.18 4.49
CA PHE A 208 9.23 -5.22 4.35
C PHE A 208 10.04 -5.11 5.65
N GLY A 209 11.22 -5.74 5.68
CA GLY A 209 12.06 -5.78 6.87
C GLY A 209 11.41 -6.50 8.06
N LYS A 210 10.74 -7.62 7.83
CA LYS A 210 9.95 -8.33 8.84
C LYS A 210 10.07 -9.84 8.72
N LYS A 211 10.33 -10.53 9.84
CA LYS A 211 10.28 -12.01 9.94
C LYS A 211 8.84 -12.50 9.93
N LEU A 212 8.63 -13.81 9.75
CA LEU A 212 7.28 -14.40 9.77
C LEU A 212 6.49 -14.00 11.03
N LYS A 213 7.07 -14.15 12.22
CA LYS A 213 6.41 -13.78 13.48
C LYS A 213 5.94 -12.32 13.52
N HIS A 214 6.76 -11.39 12.99
CA HIS A 214 6.41 -9.96 12.95
C HIS A 214 5.23 -9.71 11.99
N ASN A 215 5.25 -10.34 10.82
CA ASN A 215 4.15 -10.22 9.85
C ASN A 215 2.84 -10.77 10.43
N MET A 216 2.88 -11.93 11.08
CA MET A 216 1.68 -12.55 11.68
C MET A 216 1.10 -11.70 12.81
N ASN A 217 1.95 -11.12 13.66
CA ASN A 217 1.49 -10.26 14.74
C ASN A 217 0.89 -8.95 14.22
N LEU A 218 1.52 -8.34 13.19
CA LEU A 218 0.98 -7.15 12.52
C LEU A 218 -0.38 -7.42 11.85
N ILE A 219 -0.52 -8.52 11.11
CA ILE A 219 -1.80 -8.89 10.48
C ILE A 219 -2.86 -9.09 11.56
N ARG A 220 -2.54 -9.83 12.63
CA ARG A 220 -3.46 -10.14 13.73
C ARG A 220 -3.96 -8.88 14.45
N ARG A 221 -3.14 -7.85 14.56
CA ARG A 221 -3.40 -6.67 15.41
C ARG A 221 -3.33 -5.35 14.64
N VAL A 222 -3.53 -5.38 13.33
CA VAL A 222 -3.45 -4.17 12.47
C VAL A 222 -4.42 -3.07 12.91
N SER A 223 -5.51 -3.45 13.57
CA SER A 223 -6.52 -2.52 14.10
C SER A 223 -5.96 -1.49 15.08
N ILE A 224 -4.80 -1.74 15.72
CA ILE A 224 -4.16 -0.76 16.61
C ILE A 224 -3.88 0.57 15.90
N PHE A 225 -3.53 0.53 14.61
CA PHE A 225 -3.17 1.73 13.83
C PHE A 225 -4.38 2.64 13.55
N HIS A 226 -5.62 2.18 13.72
CA HIS A 226 -6.80 3.04 13.58
C HIS A 226 -6.84 4.15 14.61
N SER A 227 -6.22 3.97 15.79
CA SER A 227 -6.12 5.00 16.83
C SER A 227 -5.29 6.22 16.40
N LEU A 228 -4.47 6.09 15.35
CA LEU A 228 -3.77 7.22 14.72
C LEU A 228 -4.72 8.14 13.94
N GLY A 229 -5.89 7.63 13.51
CA GLY A 229 -6.93 8.43 12.84
C GLY A 229 -6.84 8.49 11.32
N PHE A 230 -6.00 7.68 10.68
CA PHE A 230 -5.76 7.65 9.23
C PHE A 230 -6.30 6.38 8.59
N PRO A 231 -6.57 6.38 7.26
CA PRO A 231 -6.83 5.14 6.54
C PRO A 231 -5.62 4.21 6.58
N ILE A 232 -5.88 2.90 6.67
CA ILE A 232 -4.84 1.86 6.66
C ILE A 232 -4.90 1.13 5.33
N LEU A 233 -3.72 1.03 4.68
CA LEU A 233 -3.47 0.19 3.52
C LEU A 233 -2.65 -1.02 3.96
N VAL A 234 -2.94 -2.20 3.41
CA VAL A 234 -2.11 -3.39 3.61
C VAL A 234 -1.90 -4.12 2.29
N GLY A 235 -0.63 -4.34 1.94
CA GLY A 235 -0.23 -5.22 0.84
C GLY A 235 0.10 -6.62 1.37
N ASN A 236 -0.85 -7.56 1.30
CA ASN A 236 -0.69 -8.94 1.78
C ASN A 236 -0.56 -9.97 0.66
N SER A 237 -0.86 -9.58 -0.59
CA SER A 237 -0.97 -10.47 -1.74
C SER A 237 0.35 -11.12 -2.13
N ARG A 238 0.35 -12.45 -2.27
CA ARG A 238 1.46 -13.30 -2.72
C ARG A 238 2.74 -13.19 -1.86
N LYS A 239 2.66 -12.61 -0.65
CA LYS A 239 3.81 -12.32 0.21
C LYS A 239 4.49 -13.59 0.74
N ARG A 240 5.77 -13.43 1.12
CA ARG A 240 6.62 -14.51 1.63
C ARG A 240 6.05 -15.22 2.87
N PHE A 241 5.35 -14.52 3.76
CA PHE A 241 4.77 -15.15 4.94
C PHE A 241 3.82 -16.31 4.57
N ILE A 242 3.10 -16.22 3.42
CA ILE A 242 2.25 -17.30 2.92
C ILE A 242 3.13 -18.50 2.53
N LYS A 243 4.24 -18.27 1.79
CA LYS A 243 5.22 -19.33 1.48
C LYS A 243 5.73 -20.01 2.76
N ASP A 244 6.12 -19.20 3.74
CA ASP A 244 6.75 -19.72 4.97
C ASP A 244 5.79 -20.63 5.75
N ILE A 245 4.48 -20.38 5.69
CA ILE A 245 3.42 -21.19 6.32
C ILE A 245 3.04 -22.40 5.44
N THR A 246 2.75 -22.18 4.17
CA THR A 246 2.13 -23.18 3.28
C THR A 246 3.13 -24.01 2.51
N LYS A 247 4.42 -23.65 2.55
CA LYS A 247 5.53 -24.24 1.78
C LYS A 247 5.39 -24.10 0.25
N LYS A 248 4.47 -23.23 -0.23
CA LYS A 248 4.29 -22.95 -1.66
C LYS A 248 5.36 -21.94 -2.14
N ASN A 249 6.30 -22.44 -2.94
CA ASN A 249 7.42 -21.64 -3.44
C ASN A 249 6.98 -20.64 -4.51
N ASP A 250 6.18 -21.07 -5.48
CA ASP A 250 5.65 -20.20 -6.52
C ASP A 250 4.65 -19.18 -5.93
N SER A 251 4.87 -17.91 -6.27
CA SER A 251 4.01 -16.81 -5.80
C SER A 251 2.59 -16.87 -6.39
N LEU A 252 2.42 -17.46 -7.57
CA LEU A 252 1.12 -17.61 -8.23
C LEU A 252 0.23 -18.62 -7.49
N THR A 253 0.83 -19.60 -6.83
CA THR A 253 0.08 -20.64 -6.08
C THR A 253 -0.34 -20.21 -4.68
N ARG A 254 -0.10 -18.94 -4.28
CA ARG A 254 -0.40 -18.41 -2.92
C ARG A 254 -1.76 -17.74 -2.82
N ILE A 255 -2.66 -17.97 -3.78
CA ILE A 255 -3.96 -17.30 -3.83
C ILE A 255 -4.83 -17.58 -2.59
N GLY A 256 -4.91 -18.83 -2.13
CA GLY A 256 -5.66 -19.19 -0.93
C GLY A 256 -5.20 -18.42 0.34
N GLY A 257 -3.87 -18.29 0.53
CA GLY A 257 -3.31 -17.48 1.63
C GLY A 257 -3.55 -15.97 1.44
N THR A 258 -3.55 -15.48 0.19
CA THR A 258 -3.91 -14.10 -0.13
C THR A 258 -5.36 -13.83 0.25
N ILE A 259 -6.31 -14.67 -0.17
CA ILE A 259 -7.75 -14.55 0.14
C ILE A 259 -7.97 -14.59 1.65
N SER A 260 -7.46 -15.63 2.34
CA SER A 260 -7.63 -15.81 3.78
C SER A 260 -7.15 -14.58 4.56
N SER A 261 -5.93 -14.10 4.29
CA SER A 261 -5.41 -12.91 4.97
C SER A 261 -6.16 -11.63 4.59
N SER A 262 -6.67 -11.50 3.37
CA SER A 262 -7.47 -10.34 2.93
C SER A 262 -8.81 -10.27 3.65
N LEU A 263 -9.53 -11.40 3.80
CA LEU A 263 -10.79 -11.47 4.54
C LEU A 263 -10.56 -11.15 6.03
N TYR A 264 -9.49 -11.68 6.63
CA TYR A 264 -9.15 -11.34 8.01
C TYR A 264 -8.85 -9.84 8.16
N LEU A 265 -8.04 -9.24 7.30
CA LEU A 265 -7.73 -7.81 7.31
C LEU A 265 -9.01 -6.96 7.13
N MET A 266 -9.94 -7.40 6.30
CA MET A 266 -11.26 -6.77 6.17
C MET A 266 -12.01 -6.75 7.50
N THR A 267 -12.03 -7.85 8.27
CA THR A 267 -12.69 -7.87 9.60
C THR A 267 -12.00 -6.96 10.62
N GLN A 268 -10.71 -6.66 10.43
CA GLN A 268 -9.94 -5.70 11.22
C GLN A 268 -10.17 -4.24 10.79
N GLY A 269 -11.06 -4.00 9.80
CA GLY A 269 -11.40 -2.66 9.33
C GLY A 269 -10.37 -1.99 8.41
N VAL A 270 -9.46 -2.76 7.80
CA VAL A 270 -8.48 -2.21 6.84
C VAL A 270 -9.21 -1.59 5.66
N GLN A 271 -8.88 -0.34 5.33
CA GLN A 271 -9.58 0.43 4.31
C GLN A 271 -9.14 0.14 2.89
N ILE A 272 -7.89 -0.28 2.69
CA ILE A 272 -7.33 -0.53 1.35
C ILE A 272 -6.51 -1.81 1.38
N LEU A 273 -6.75 -2.71 0.43
CA LEU A 273 -5.93 -3.90 0.20
C LEU A 273 -5.21 -3.78 -1.15
N ARG A 274 -3.88 -3.94 -1.14
CA ARG A 274 -3.05 -3.93 -2.36
C ARG A 274 -2.87 -5.37 -2.86
N ILE A 275 -3.48 -5.69 -4.02
CA ILE A 275 -3.77 -7.06 -4.46
C ILE A 275 -3.34 -7.29 -5.92
N HIS A 276 -2.75 -8.47 -6.22
CA HIS A 276 -2.46 -8.91 -7.59
C HIS A 276 -3.66 -9.66 -8.22
N ASP A 277 -4.32 -10.51 -7.44
CA ASP A 277 -5.40 -11.41 -7.88
C ASP A 277 -6.75 -10.78 -7.54
N VAL A 278 -7.09 -9.70 -8.28
CA VAL A 278 -8.25 -8.84 -7.96
C VAL A 278 -9.55 -9.62 -8.05
N ASN A 279 -9.76 -10.38 -9.15
CA ASN A 279 -11.00 -11.13 -9.38
C ASN A 279 -11.31 -12.10 -8.22
N GLU A 280 -10.33 -12.90 -7.82
CA GLU A 280 -10.51 -13.96 -6.82
C GLU A 280 -10.73 -13.35 -5.41
N VAL A 281 -10.00 -12.28 -5.09
CA VAL A 281 -10.19 -11.59 -3.81
C VAL A 281 -11.53 -10.88 -3.77
N MET A 282 -11.97 -10.25 -4.86
CA MET A 282 -13.29 -9.60 -4.95
C MET A 282 -14.45 -10.59 -4.85
N GLN A 283 -14.34 -11.76 -5.47
CA GLN A 283 -15.33 -12.83 -5.29
C GLN A 283 -15.42 -13.24 -3.81
N ALA A 284 -14.27 -13.49 -3.17
CA ALA A 284 -14.23 -13.88 -1.77
C ALA A 284 -14.83 -12.82 -0.85
N ILE A 285 -14.52 -11.53 -1.09
CA ILE A 285 -15.09 -10.40 -0.32
C ILE A 285 -16.62 -10.34 -0.47
N LYS A 286 -17.14 -10.48 -1.69
CA LYS A 286 -18.60 -10.46 -1.95
C LYS A 286 -19.31 -11.58 -1.18
N VAL A 287 -18.82 -12.81 -1.33
CA VAL A 287 -19.39 -13.98 -0.63
C VAL A 287 -19.29 -13.80 0.88
N PHE A 288 -18.14 -13.36 1.39
CA PHE A 288 -17.95 -13.16 2.83
C PHE A 288 -18.89 -12.09 3.40
N LYS A 289 -19.15 -11.00 2.67
CA LYS A 289 -20.11 -9.97 3.08
C LYS A 289 -21.52 -10.53 3.19
N GLU A 290 -21.97 -11.32 2.22
CA GLU A 290 -23.30 -11.98 2.28
C GLU A 290 -23.42 -12.92 3.47
N ILE A 291 -22.39 -13.75 3.74
CA ILE A 291 -22.37 -14.66 4.89
C ILE A 291 -22.44 -13.90 6.23
N THR A 292 -21.81 -12.72 6.30
CA THR A 292 -21.71 -11.96 7.56
C THR A 292 -22.73 -10.82 7.68
N ASN A 293 -23.63 -10.65 6.71
CA ASN A 293 -24.62 -9.57 6.64
C ASN A 293 -24.00 -8.17 6.83
N LYS A 294 -22.87 -7.90 6.20
CA LYS A 294 -22.10 -6.65 6.36
C LYS A 294 -21.98 -5.87 5.05
#